data_d49c84162206782dda350cf95727bff6
#
_entry.id   d49c84162206782dda350cf95727bff6
#
_cell.length_a   1.000
_cell.length_b   1.000
_cell.length_c   1.000
_cell.angle_alpha   90.00
_cell.angle_beta   90.00
_cell.angle_gamma   90.00
#
_symmetry.space_group_name_H-M   'P 1'
#
loop_
_entity.id
_entity.type
_entity.pdbx_description
1 polymer ?
#
loop_
_entity_poly.entity_id
_entity_poly.type
_entity_poly.pdbx_seq_one_letter_code
_entity_poly.pdbx_strand_id
1 'polypeptide(L)'
;SGPMAGLYEIQLPAVQPGSSIMPAKVNPVIAEVTNQVGFHILGNDLAVTMAAQAGQLELNVFQPVLLYNMLQSIEILGNVARTLKDRCIVGIKANKERCSKMVEENVGVVTALVPYIGYQHSCDIAKEARATGRSVRALVVEKGLMTEKELNHVFAPARVTRPGKPDAELNRHRVAVSDSETAATKA
;
A
#
# COMPACT_ATOMS: atom_id res chain seq x y z
N SER A 1 -3.25 4.85 -9.86
CA SER A 1 -4.43 4.65 -9.00
C SER A 1 -5.77 4.55 -9.75
N GLY A 2 -5.80 4.70 -11.07
CA GLY A 2 -7.05 4.69 -11.83
C GLY A 2 -7.70 3.30 -11.97
N PRO A 3 -9.03 3.24 -12.27
CA PRO A 3 -9.77 1.99 -12.34
C PRO A 3 -9.41 1.11 -13.53
N MET A 4 -8.85 1.70 -14.58
CA MET A 4 -8.57 1.00 -15.84
C MET A 4 -7.15 0.46 -15.93
N ALA A 5 -6.17 1.13 -15.33
CA ALA A 5 -4.75 0.81 -15.50
C ALA A 5 -3.93 0.83 -14.21
N GLY A 6 -4.51 1.26 -13.09
CA GLY A 6 -3.86 1.29 -11.78
C GLY A 6 -4.43 0.26 -10.81
N LEU A 7 -3.85 0.18 -9.61
CA LEU A 7 -4.34 -0.71 -8.54
C LEU A 7 -5.74 -0.33 -8.06
N TYR A 8 -6.08 0.96 -8.13
CA TYR A 8 -7.36 1.52 -7.72
C TYR A 8 -7.73 1.24 -6.25
N GLU A 9 -6.72 1.20 -5.39
CA GLU A 9 -6.91 1.07 -3.94
C GLU A 9 -7.40 2.37 -3.31
N ILE A 10 -7.02 3.51 -3.91
CA ILE A 10 -7.47 4.85 -3.53
C ILE A 10 -8.05 5.58 -4.74
N GLN A 11 -8.99 6.46 -4.47
CA GLN A 11 -9.55 7.41 -5.43
C GLN A 11 -9.12 8.83 -5.06
N LEU A 12 -8.45 9.49 -5.99
CA LEU A 12 -8.08 10.90 -5.87
C LEU A 12 -9.24 11.80 -6.32
N PRO A 13 -9.35 13.03 -5.78
CA PRO A 13 -10.34 13.99 -6.26
C PRO A 13 -10.12 14.31 -7.75
N ALA A 14 -11.19 14.36 -8.52
CA ALA A 14 -11.17 14.86 -9.87
C ALA A 14 -11.21 16.40 -9.84
N VAL A 15 -10.15 17.06 -10.34
CA VAL A 15 -10.05 18.53 -10.32
C VAL A 15 -10.20 19.16 -11.70
N GLN A 16 -10.01 18.36 -12.77
CA GLN A 16 -10.23 18.80 -14.15
C GLN A 16 -10.43 17.59 -15.08
N PRO A 17 -11.01 17.79 -16.29
CA PRO A 17 -11.00 16.76 -17.34
C PRO A 17 -9.57 16.34 -17.68
N GLY A 18 -9.34 15.05 -17.83
CA GLY A 18 -8.01 14.51 -18.14
C GLY A 18 -7.65 14.49 -19.62
N SER A 19 -8.64 14.76 -20.51
CA SER A 19 -8.45 14.80 -21.97
C SER A 19 -9.59 15.54 -22.64
N SER A 20 -9.28 16.24 -23.74
CA SER A 20 -10.27 16.85 -24.62
C SER A 20 -10.91 15.83 -25.60
N ILE A 21 -10.29 14.67 -25.78
CA ILE A 21 -10.67 13.65 -26.77
C ILE A 21 -11.37 12.46 -26.09
N MET A 22 -10.92 12.06 -24.90
CA MET A 22 -11.44 10.89 -24.17
C MET A 22 -12.43 11.33 -23.10
N PRO A 23 -13.76 11.08 -23.28
CA PRO A 23 -14.76 11.38 -22.27
C PRO A 23 -14.47 10.62 -20.96
N ALA A 24 -14.76 11.25 -19.84
CA ALA A 24 -14.61 10.69 -18.50
C ALA A 24 -13.17 10.30 -18.06
N LYS A 25 -12.15 10.64 -18.85
CA LYS A 25 -10.76 10.47 -18.42
C LYS A 25 -10.42 11.47 -17.30
N VAL A 26 -9.85 10.96 -16.22
CA VAL A 26 -9.35 11.75 -15.09
C VAL A 26 -7.89 11.40 -14.85
N ASN A 27 -7.02 12.40 -14.81
CA ASN A 27 -5.62 12.26 -14.48
C ASN A 27 -5.33 12.76 -13.06
N PRO A 28 -4.30 12.25 -12.36
CA PRO A 28 -3.88 12.72 -11.03
C PRO A 28 -3.08 14.03 -11.13
N VAL A 29 -3.66 15.07 -11.73
CA VAL A 29 -2.97 16.31 -12.14
C VAL A 29 -2.31 17.06 -10.98
N ILE A 30 -2.87 16.96 -9.76
CA ILE A 30 -2.27 17.60 -8.58
C ILE A 30 -0.99 16.87 -8.14
N ALA A 31 -0.96 15.54 -8.22
CA ALA A 31 0.26 14.77 -7.99
C ALA A 31 1.30 15.03 -9.09
N GLU A 32 0.85 15.14 -10.34
CA GLU A 32 1.72 15.45 -11.49
C GLU A 32 2.38 16.81 -11.36
N VAL A 33 1.63 17.87 -11.03
CA VAL A 33 2.21 19.21 -10.82
C VAL A 33 3.14 19.25 -9.61
N THR A 34 2.86 18.46 -8.59
CA THR A 34 3.76 18.34 -7.42
C THR A 34 5.12 17.78 -7.84
N ASN A 35 5.14 16.76 -8.70
CA ASN A 35 6.38 16.21 -9.26
C ASN A 35 7.10 17.24 -10.14
N GLN A 36 6.36 17.99 -10.98
CA GLN A 36 6.95 19.03 -11.83
C GLN A 36 7.64 20.12 -11.00
N VAL A 37 7.02 20.55 -9.91
CA VAL A 37 7.64 21.50 -8.96
C VAL A 37 8.89 20.88 -8.33
N GLY A 38 8.85 19.61 -7.94
CA GLY A 38 10.02 18.89 -7.43
C GLY A 38 11.18 18.87 -8.43
N PHE A 39 10.91 18.57 -9.71
CA PHE A 39 11.93 18.59 -10.76
C PHE A 39 12.50 19.99 -10.97
N HIS A 40 11.66 21.03 -10.92
CA HIS A 40 12.10 22.41 -11.04
C HIS A 40 13.04 22.81 -9.90
N ILE A 41 12.68 22.45 -8.66
CA ILE A 41 13.51 22.73 -7.47
C ILE A 41 14.88 22.03 -7.55
N LEU A 42 14.92 20.78 -8.03
CA LEU A 42 16.20 20.08 -8.26
C LEU A 42 17.09 20.80 -9.27
N GLY A 43 16.50 21.36 -10.33
CA GLY A 43 17.23 22.21 -11.29
C GLY A 43 17.75 23.51 -10.65
N ASN A 44 16.94 24.16 -9.82
CA ASN A 44 17.33 25.34 -9.07
C ASN A 44 18.47 25.04 -8.07
N ASP A 45 18.41 23.92 -7.37
CA ASP A 45 19.44 23.47 -6.43
C ASP A 45 20.80 23.27 -7.11
N LEU A 46 20.79 22.69 -8.30
CA LEU A 46 22.01 22.55 -9.09
C LEU A 46 22.58 23.93 -9.48
N ALA A 47 21.74 24.87 -9.91
CA ALA A 47 22.18 26.24 -10.23
C ALA A 47 22.77 26.95 -9.00
N VAL A 48 22.14 26.79 -7.83
CA VAL A 48 22.64 27.30 -6.55
C VAL A 48 24.00 26.69 -6.20
N THR A 49 24.13 25.37 -6.32
CA THR A 49 25.38 24.66 -6.05
C THR A 49 26.53 25.15 -6.94
N MET A 50 26.28 25.27 -8.24
CA MET A 50 27.30 25.75 -9.19
C MET A 50 27.69 27.20 -8.92
N ALA A 51 26.74 28.08 -8.64
CA ALA A 51 26.98 29.46 -8.30
C ALA A 51 27.77 29.62 -6.98
N ALA A 52 27.46 28.79 -5.98
CA ALA A 52 28.19 28.77 -4.72
C ALA A 52 29.65 28.35 -4.92
N GLN A 53 29.91 27.32 -5.72
CA GLN A 53 31.26 26.82 -6.03
C GLN A 53 32.11 27.83 -6.83
N ALA A 54 31.47 28.68 -7.66
CA ALA A 54 32.15 29.66 -8.46
C ALA A 54 32.59 30.92 -7.68
N GLY A 55 32.28 31.04 -6.40
CA GLY A 55 32.76 32.10 -5.54
C GLY A 55 34.26 32.03 -5.32
N GLN A 56 34.90 33.21 -5.12
CA GLN A 56 36.33 33.31 -4.87
C GLN A 56 36.62 33.92 -3.51
N LEU A 57 37.29 33.15 -2.63
CA LEU A 57 37.50 33.50 -1.24
C LEU A 57 36.15 33.81 -0.55
N GLU A 58 35.99 35.01 -0.01
CA GLU A 58 34.77 35.45 0.68
C GLU A 58 33.88 36.32 -0.23
N LEU A 59 34.13 36.33 -1.52
CA LEU A 59 33.37 37.10 -2.51
C LEU A 59 32.72 36.21 -3.53
N ASN A 60 31.41 36.34 -3.65
CA ASN A 60 30.63 35.62 -4.67
C ASN A 60 29.77 36.60 -5.46
N VAL A 61 30.13 36.80 -6.75
CA VAL A 61 29.39 37.69 -7.66
C VAL A 61 28.10 37.08 -8.19
N PHE A 62 27.85 35.78 -7.91
CA PHE A 62 26.67 35.04 -8.36
C PHE A 62 25.52 35.07 -7.34
N GLN A 63 25.59 35.92 -6.31
CA GLN A 63 24.49 36.07 -5.33
C GLN A 63 23.11 36.32 -5.96
N PRO A 64 22.94 37.10 -7.06
CA PRO A 64 21.62 37.29 -7.66
C PRO A 64 20.97 35.98 -8.12
N VAL A 65 21.70 35.04 -8.75
CA VAL A 65 21.15 33.77 -9.19
C VAL A 65 20.93 32.81 -8.02
N LEU A 66 21.76 32.84 -6.98
CA LEU A 66 21.55 32.12 -5.74
C LEU A 66 20.22 32.53 -5.10
N LEU A 67 20.07 33.83 -4.87
CA LEU A 67 18.90 34.38 -4.19
C LEU A 67 17.61 34.13 -4.98
N TYR A 68 17.64 34.34 -6.30
CA TYR A 68 16.49 34.10 -7.18
C TYR A 68 16.01 32.65 -7.10
N ASN A 69 16.91 31.68 -7.30
CA ASN A 69 16.54 30.27 -7.32
C ASN A 69 16.08 29.78 -5.95
N MET A 70 16.69 30.24 -4.87
CA MET A 70 16.27 29.89 -3.51
C MET A 70 14.87 30.45 -3.17
N LEU A 71 14.64 31.74 -3.39
CA LEU A 71 13.35 32.37 -3.08
C LEU A 71 12.23 31.79 -3.94
N GLN A 72 12.46 31.59 -5.25
CA GLN A 72 11.50 30.95 -6.13
C GLN A 72 11.17 29.53 -5.66
N SER A 73 12.18 28.74 -5.29
CA SER A 73 11.98 27.37 -4.81
C SER A 73 11.13 27.34 -3.53
N ILE A 74 11.37 28.23 -2.59
CA ILE A 74 10.58 28.36 -1.35
C ILE A 74 9.12 28.70 -1.68
N GLU A 75 8.89 29.66 -2.57
CA GLU A 75 7.57 30.12 -2.95
C GLU A 75 6.76 29.00 -3.64
N ILE A 76 7.32 28.39 -4.70
CA ILE A 76 6.59 27.35 -5.44
C ILE A 76 6.38 26.09 -4.61
N LEU A 77 7.32 25.72 -3.72
CA LEU A 77 7.17 24.60 -2.79
C LEU A 77 6.04 24.85 -1.81
N GLY A 78 5.99 26.06 -1.21
CA GLY A 78 4.92 26.45 -0.30
C GLY A 78 3.54 26.42 -0.99
N ASN A 79 3.46 26.88 -2.24
CA ASN A 79 2.22 26.91 -3.02
C ASN A 79 1.76 25.49 -3.40
N VAL A 80 2.68 24.64 -3.87
CA VAL A 80 2.33 23.27 -4.26
C VAL A 80 1.96 22.41 -3.04
N ALA A 81 2.61 22.61 -1.89
CA ALA A 81 2.27 21.89 -0.66
C ALA A 81 0.83 22.18 -0.22
N ARG A 82 0.41 23.45 -0.25
CA ARG A 82 -1.00 23.83 0.03
C ARG A 82 -1.94 23.22 -1.01
N THR A 83 -1.61 23.33 -2.28
CA THR A 83 -2.43 22.76 -3.37
C THR A 83 -2.58 21.25 -3.26
N LEU A 84 -1.48 20.54 -2.99
CA LEU A 84 -1.48 19.09 -2.77
C LEU A 84 -2.38 18.70 -1.59
N LYS A 85 -2.21 19.38 -0.46
CA LYS A 85 -3.06 19.14 0.72
C LYS A 85 -4.54 19.37 0.40
N ASP A 86 -4.90 20.54 -0.12
CA ASP A 86 -6.29 20.98 -0.18
C ASP A 86 -7.05 20.36 -1.37
N ARG A 87 -6.36 20.06 -2.48
CA ARG A 87 -6.98 19.56 -3.72
C ARG A 87 -6.70 18.09 -4.04
N CYS A 88 -5.87 17.42 -3.22
CA CYS A 88 -5.58 16.01 -3.39
C CYS A 88 -5.76 15.26 -2.07
N ILE A 89 -4.91 15.51 -1.06
CA ILE A 89 -4.84 14.68 0.15
C ILE A 89 -6.15 14.65 0.92
N VAL A 90 -6.77 15.82 1.18
CA VAL A 90 -8.02 15.93 1.96
C VAL A 90 -9.18 15.17 1.31
N GLY A 91 -9.17 15.04 -0.01
CA GLY A 91 -10.25 14.39 -0.76
C GLY A 91 -9.99 12.91 -1.14
N ILE A 92 -8.90 12.30 -0.68
CA ILE A 92 -8.60 10.89 -0.95
C ILE A 92 -9.67 10.00 -0.31
N LYS A 93 -10.20 9.05 -1.09
CA LYS A 93 -11.12 8.02 -0.62
C LYS A 93 -10.51 6.64 -0.82
N ALA A 94 -10.59 5.78 0.19
CA ALA A 94 -10.24 4.38 0.05
C ALA A 94 -11.30 3.62 -0.74
N ASN A 95 -10.88 2.82 -1.71
CA ASN A 95 -11.76 1.87 -2.40
C ASN A 95 -11.79 0.57 -1.58
N LYS A 96 -12.69 0.53 -0.61
CA LYS A 96 -12.77 -0.57 0.37
C LYS A 96 -13.07 -1.92 -0.30
N GLU A 97 -13.95 -1.93 -1.30
CA GLU A 97 -14.32 -3.15 -2.02
C GLU A 97 -13.12 -3.72 -2.78
N ARG A 98 -12.40 -2.86 -3.49
CA ARG A 98 -11.18 -3.27 -4.22
C ARG A 98 -10.11 -3.79 -3.28
N CYS A 99 -9.86 -3.09 -2.18
CA CYS A 99 -8.88 -3.50 -1.17
C CYS A 99 -9.28 -4.85 -0.53
N SER A 100 -10.55 -5.04 -0.17
CA SER A 100 -11.05 -6.31 0.37
C SER A 100 -10.85 -7.45 -0.60
N LYS A 101 -11.27 -7.26 -1.86
CA LYS A 101 -11.11 -8.27 -2.91
C LYS A 101 -9.65 -8.66 -3.13
N MET A 102 -8.75 -7.68 -3.19
CA MET A 102 -7.30 -7.94 -3.34
C MET A 102 -6.72 -8.74 -2.17
N VAL A 103 -7.19 -8.50 -0.95
CA VAL A 103 -6.77 -9.29 0.23
C VAL A 103 -7.34 -10.71 0.15
N GLU A 104 -8.61 -10.88 -0.22
CA GLU A 104 -9.25 -12.20 -0.33
C GLU A 104 -8.63 -13.08 -1.42
N GLU A 105 -8.20 -12.48 -2.53
CA GLU A 105 -7.53 -13.16 -3.64
C GLU A 105 -6.03 -13.44 -3.36
N ASN A 106 -5.45 -12.84 -2.32
CA ASN A 106 -4.05 -12.98 -2.00
C ASN A 106 -3.77 -14.30 -1.25
N VAL A 107 -3.05 -15.21 -1.88
CA VAL A 107 -2.64 -16.49 -1.25
C VAL A 107 -1.78 -16.26 0.00
N GLY A 108 -1.06 -15.15 0.10
CA GLY A 108 -0.21 -14.81 1.25
C GLY A 108 -0.97 -14.69 2.59
N VAL A 109 -2.28 -14.49 2.55
CA VAL A 109 -3.11 -14.45 3.78
C VAL A 109 -3.08 -15.77 4.55
N VAL A 110 -2.74 -16.88 3.90
CA VAL A 110 -2.57 -18.19 4.56
C VAL A 110 -1.57 -18.15 5.71
N THR A 111 -0.61 -17.23 5.68
CA THR A 111 0.39 -17.06 6.75
C THR A 111 -0.26 -16.75 8.10
N ALA A 112 -1.37 -16.00 8.11
CA ALA A 112 -2.12 -15.71 9.34
C ALA A 112 -2.79 -16.96 9.95
N LEU A 113 -2.94 -18.02 9.16
CA LEU A 113 -3.55 -19.29 9.60
C LEU A 113 -2.53 -20.27 10.17
N VAL A 114 -1.23 -20.11 9.90
CA VAL A 114 -0.18 -21.05 10.35
C VAL A 114 -0.27 -21.36 11.85
N PRO A 115 -0.46 -20.39 12.75
CA PRO A 115 -0.61 -20.69 14.18
C PRO A 115 -1.82 -21.55 14.55
N TYR A 116 -2.83 -21.59 13.67
CA TYR A 116 -4.11 -22.26 13.92
C TYR A 116 -4.24 -23.61 13.21
N ILE A 117 -3.78 -23.74 11.97
CA ILE A 117 -3.90 -24.99 11.17
C ILE A 117 -2.56 -25.71 10.96
N GLY A 118 -1.49 -25.13 11.48
CA GLY A 118 -0.14 -25.63 11.30
C GLY A 118 0.45 -25.33 9.93
N TYR A 119 1.76 -25.51 9.84
CA TYR A 119 2.53 -25.16 8.64
C TYR A 119 2.16 -26.05 7.44
N GLN A 120 2.03 -27.37 7.64
CA GLN A 120 1.78 -28.30 6.54
C GLN A 120 0.42 -28.03 5.87
N HIS A 121 -0.66 -27.95 6.63
CA HIS A 121 -1.98 -27.60 6.09
C HIS A 121 -1.98 -26.24 5.39
N SER A 122 -1.27 -25.27 5.95
CA SER A 122 -1.12 -23.95 5.33
C SER A 122 -0.42 -24.02 3.97
N CYS A 123 0.63 -24.84 3.85
CA CYS A 123 1.31 -25.08 2.58
C CYS A 123 0.42 -25.74 1.55
N ASP A 124 -0.37 -26.75 1.95
CA ASP A 124 -1.24 -27.48 1.04
C ASP A 124 -2.39 -26.60 0.54
N ILE A 125 -3.00 -25.79 1.43
CA ILE A 125 -3.98 -24.77 1.07
C ILE A 125 -3.39 -23.75 0.09
N ALA A 126 -2.17 -23.25 0.35
CA ALA A 126 -1.52 -22.26 -0.53
C ALA A 126 -1.25 -22.83 -1.94
N LYS A 127 -0.77 -24.07 -2.02
CA LYS A 127 -0.54 -24.76 -3.30
C LYS A 127 -1.85 -24.93 -4.09
N GLU A 128 -2.90 -25.40 -3.43
CA GLU A 128 -4.19 -25.61 -4.05
C GLU A 128 -4.86 -24.29 -4.49
N ALA A 129 -4.84 -23.25 -3.63
CA ALA A 129 -5.33 -21.93 -3.98
C ALA A 129 -4.63 -21.37 -5.24
N ARG A 130 -3.30 -21.52 -5.30
CA ARG A 130 -2.50 -21.08 -6.45
C ARG A 130 -2.79 -21.88 -7.73
N ALA A 131 -3.02 -23.19 -7.60
CA ALA A 131 -3.28 -24.06 -8.75
C ALA A 131 -4.70 -23.90 -9.31
N THR A 132 -5.68 -23.63 -8.43
CA THR A 132 -7.11 -23.61 -8.80
C THR A 132 -7.69 -22.20 -8.93
N GLY A 133 -6.98 -21.15 -8.47
CA GLY A 133 -7.50 -19.78 -8.39
C GLY A 133 -8.58 -19.58 -7.32
N ARG A 134 -8.84 -20.58 -6.46
CA ARG A 134 -9.81 -20.51 -5.38
C ARG A 134 -9.26 -19.74 -4.19
N SER A 135 -10.15 -19.05 -3.46
CA SER A 135 -9.71 -18.31 -2.28
C SER A 135 -9.25 -19.24 -1.15
N VAL A 136 -8.25 -18.81 -0.41
CA VAL A 136 -7.76 -19.52 0.79
C VAL A 136 -8.91 -19.79 1.77
N ARG A 137 -9.81 -18.82 1.95
CA ARG A 137 -10.97 -18.94 2.83
C ARG A 137 -11.87 -20.09 2.43
N ALA A 138 -12.24 -20.18 1.15
CA ALA A 138 -13.13 -21.24 0.65
C ALA A 138 -12.52 -22.64 0.86
N LEU A 139 -11.23 -22.80 0.59
CA LEU A 139 -10.52 -24.07 0.76
C LEU A 139 -10.43 -24.50 2.23
N VAL A 140 -10.17 -23.56 3.14
CA VAL A 140 -10.08 -23.84 4.58
C VAL A 140 -11.42 -24.31 5.15
N VAL A 141 -12.52 -23.67 4.75
CA VAL A 141 -13.89 -24.06 5.19
C VAL A 141 -14.27 -25.42 4.62
N GLU A 142 -14.06 -25.65 3.33
CA GLU A 142 -14.39 -26.91 2.65
C GLU A 142 -13.64 -28.10 3.25
N LYS A 143 -12.38 -27.92 3.61
CA LYS A 143 -11.58 -28.96 4.28
C LYS A 143 -11.87 -29.09 5.79
N GLY A 144 -12.82 -28.32 6.32
CA GLY A 144 -13.20 -28.37 7.74
C GLY A 144 -12.09 -27.93 8.71
N LEU A 145 -11.07 -27.24 8.19
CA LEU A 145 -9.94 -26.81 9.00
C LEU A 145 -10.29 -25.66 9.95
N MET A 146 -11.16 -24.75 9.54
CA MET A 146 -11.73 -23.67 10.36
C MET A 146 -13.13 -23.32 9.87
N THR A 147 -13.94 -22.80 10.79
CA THR A 147 -15.26 -22.26 10.49
C THR A 147 -15.14 -20.85 9.90
N GLU A 148 -16.17 -20.40 9.18
CA GLU A 148 -16.23 -19.00 8.68
C GLU A 148 -16.14 -17.97 9.82
N LYS A 149 -16.72 -18.26 10.98
CA LYS A 149 -16.67 -17.38 12.15
C LYS A 149 -15.24 -17.20 12.65
N GLU A 150 -14.48 -18.28 12.74
CA GLU A 150 -13.07 -18.25 13.14
C GLU A 150 -12.22 -17.52 12.10
N LEU A 151 -12.45 -17.76 10.79
CA LEU A 151 -11.75 -17.05 9.73
C LEU A 151 -12.04 -15.55 9.74
N ASN A 152 -13.29 -15.14 9.96
CA ASN A 152 -13.67 -13.73 10.11
C ASN A 152 -12.92 -13.07 11.27
N HIS A 153 -12.72 -13.81 12.34
CA HIS A 153 -11.99 -13.34 13.51
C HIS A 153 -10.47 -13.21 13.23
N VAL A 154 -9.87 -14.23 12.62
CA VAL A 154 -8.42 -14.23 12.28
C VAL A 154 -8.09 -13.18 11.22
N PHE A 155 -8.90 -13.07 10.18
CA PHE A 155 -8.69 -12.12 9.08
C PHE A 155 -9.26 -10.73 9.33
N ALA A 156 -9.75 -10.43 10.54
CA ALA A 156 -10.21 -9.09 10.87
C ALA A 156 -9.08 -8.08 10.64
N PRO A 157 -9.31 -6.96 9.91
CA PRO A 157 -8.27 -5.99 9.57
C PRO A 157 -7.48 -5.50 10.78
N ALA A 158 -8.14 -5.32 11.93
CA ALA A 158 -7.49 -4.90 13.16
C ALA A 158 -6.48 -5.94 13.71
N ARG A 159 -6.61 -7.22 13.32
CA ARG A 159 -5.71 -8.28 13.75
C ARG A 159 -4.54 -8.48 12.78
N VAL A 160 -4.81 -8.49 11.48
CA VAL A 160 -3.76 -8.73 10.47
C VAL A 160 -2.85 -7.53 10.25
N THR A 161 -3.26 -6.33 10.69
CA THR A 161 -2.47 -5.10 10.55
C THR A 161 -1.73 -4.67 11.83
N ARG A 162 -1.85 -5.42 12.92
CA ARG A 162 -1.19 -5.10 14.19
C ARG A 162 -0.34 -6.27 14.66
N PRO A 163 0.85 -6.01 15.21
CA PRO A 163 1.62 -7.04 15.90
C PRO A 163 0.81 -7.63 17.05
N GLY A 164 0.84 -8.94 17.21
CA GLY A 164 0.09 -9.60 18.29
C GLY A 164 0.44 -11.08 18.40
N LYS A 165 -0.03 -11.70 19.48
CA LYS A 165 0.03 -13.14 19.64
C LYS A 165 -1.21 -13.79 19.03
N PRO A 166 -1.10 -15.03 18.52
CA PRO A 166 -2.26 -15.83 18.13
C PRO A 166 -3.26 -15.96 19.26
N ASP A 167 -4.54 -16.08 18.90
CA ASP A 167 -5.61 -16.26 19.90
C ASP A 167 -5.47 -17.60 20.59
N ALA A 168 -5.28 -17.57 21.91
CA ALA A 168 -5.05 -18.76 22.71
C ALA A 168 -6.27 -19.71 22.76
N GLU A 169 -7.50 -19.18 22.64
CA GLU A 169 -8.70 -20.00 22.63
C GLU A 169 -8.85 -20.80 21.33
N LEU A 170 -8.60 -20.16 20.19
CA LEU A 170 -8.58 -20.82 18.88
C LEU A 170 -7.41 -21.82 18.74
N ASN A 171 -6.31 -21.57 19.45
CA ASN A 171 -5.12 -22.43 19.41
C ASN A 171 -5.28 -23.70 20.29
N ARG A 172 -6.08 -23.65 21.38
CA ARG A 172 -6.32 -24.78 22.30
C ARG A 172 -7.05 -25.95 21.63
N HIS A 173 -7.96 -25.70 20.73
CA HIS A 173 -8.68 -26.75 19.99
C HIS A 173 -7.80 -27.60 19.08
N ARG A 174 -6.58 -27.17 18.77
CA ARG A 174 -5.69 -27.82 17.77
C ARG A 174 -4.50 -28.56 18.36
N VAL A 175 -4.04 -28.19 19.52
CA VAL A 175 -3.07 -29.01 20.27
C VAL A 175 -3.68 -30.40 20.56
N ALA A 176 -5.00 -30.46 20.84
CA ALA A 176 -5.72 -31.72 21.04
C ALA A 176 -5.85 -32.59 19.77
N VAL A 177 -5.96 -31.99 18.57
CA VAL A 177 -6.07 -32.73 17.30
C VAL A 177 -4.69 -33.26 16.84
N SER A 178 -3.63 -32.47 17.02
CA SER A 178 -2.27 -32.92 16.67
C SER A 178 -1.78 -34.05 17.57
N ASP A 179 -2.17 -34.06 18.83
CA ASP A 179 -1.82 -35.13 19.77
C ASP A 179 -2.54 -36.44 19.46
N SER A 180 -3.78 -36.37 18.96
CA SER A 180 -4.55 -37.55 18.54
C SER A 180 -4.05 -38.16 17.22
N GLU A 181 -3.64 -37.36 16.24
CA GLU A 181 -3.05 -37.83 14.98
C GLU A 181 -1.66 -38.43 15.18
N THR A 182 -0.85 -37.86 16.08
CA THR A 182 0.49 -38.40 16.40
C THR A 182 0.40 -39.72 17.17
N ALA A 183 -0.65 -39.92 17.96
CA ALA A 183 -0.92 -41.19 18.65
C ALA A 183 -1.40 -42.28 17.71
N ALA A 184 -2.21 -41.96 16.69
CA ALA A 184 -2.71 -42.89 15.70
C ALA A 184 -1.64 -43.37 14.70
N THR A 185 -0.55 -42.61 14.50
CA THR A 185 0.56 -42.98 13.59
C THR A 185 1.63 -43.82 14.28
N LYS A 186 1.58 -44.03 15.60
CA LYS A 186 2.51 -44.80 16.40
C LYS A 186 1.94 -46.14 16.89
N ALA A 187 0.70 -46.44 16.55
CA ALA A 187 0.04 -47.71 16.80
C ALA A 187 -0.04 -48.57 15.51
#